data_0d7b45b4b0303ca932ee4c9d850d0c0c
#
_entry.id   0d7b45b4b0303ca932ee4c9d850d0c0c
#
_cell.length_a   1.000
_cell.length_b   1.000
_cell.length_c   1.000
_cell.angle_alpha   90.00
_cell.angle_beta   90.00
_cell.angle_gamma   90.00
#
_symmetry.space_group_name_H-M   'P 1'
#
loop_
_entity.id
_entity.type
_entity.pdbx_description
1 polymer ?
#
loop_
_entity_poly.entity_id
_entity_poly.type
_entity_poly.pdbx_seq_one_letter_code
_entity_poly.pdbx_strand_id
1 'polypeptide(L)'
;MEEGLAHWANPSSPHAEGRKARRLLEDARERVKKALGWDGEVIFTSGASEAAALALGHAKAGARLVSTVEHDCILQASPQAEQLPVLGNGAVDHENLAEAVRRERPLVAAQHVNSETGNRQDLAAIAAMTHGEGGLLLADCAQSAGKFDLPPCDMAIVSAHKFGGPIGSGALLVKDYAMLEPSGGQERGYRRGTENMPAALGMAAALEACADGYLAPDVLEPLDALAGECRRIGGTWLSDRLADPTRYIRAIAMPAMSATAQVMRFDMAGIAVSQGSACSSGTMKTSRVLEAMALDPAIAANTIRVSFGWSTTRAEVERFCAVWLELADA
;
A
#
# COMPACT_ATOMS: atom_id res chain seq x y z
N MET A 1 -21.88 5.05 -2.71
CA MET A 1 -22.05 4.36 -4.01
C MET A 1 -23.49 4.40 -4.51
N GLU A 2 -24.50 4.07 -3.72
CA GLU A 2 -25.93 4.11 -4.13
C GLU A 2 -26.33 5.45 -4.72
N GLU A 3 -26.01 6.56 -4.06
CA GLU A 3 -26.24 7.92 -4.56
C GLU A 3 -25.59 8.13 -5.95
N GLY A 4 -24.36 7.66 -6.12
CA GLY A 4 -23.66 7.77 -7.39
C GLY A 4 -24.31 6.98 -8.51
N LEU A 5 -24.82 5.79 -8.20
CA LEU A 5 -25.56 4.98 -9.17
C LEU A 5 -26.93 5.59 -9.50
N ALA A 6 -27.64 6.15 -8.51
CA ALA A 6 -28.93 6.82 -8.70
C ALA A 6 -28.83 8.09 -9.56
N HIS A 7 -27.68 8.76 -9.58
CA HIS A 7 -27.45 10.01 -10.30
C HIS A 7 -26.36 9.88 -11.37
N TRP A 8 -26.14 8.65 -11.86
CA TRP A 8 -25.12 8.43 -12.87
C TRP A 8 -25.41 9.16 -14.17
N ALA A 9 -24.45 9.95 -14.59
CA ALA A 9 -24.39 10.58 -15.90
C ALA A 9 -22.93 10.88 -16.21
N ASN A 10 -22.59 11.14 -17.47
CA ASN A 10 -21.23 11.51 -17.84
C ASN A 10 -20.88 12.90 -17.27
N PRO A 11 -19.88 13.03 -16.35
CA PRO A 11 -19.52 14.31 -15.73
C PRO A 11 -19.01 15.37 -16.73
N SER A 12 -18.62 14.96 -17.93
CA SER A 12 -18.17 15.86 -19.01
C SER A 12 -19.30 16.41 -19.86
N SER A 13 -20.56 15.93 -19.67
CA SER A 13 -21.70 16.39 -20.47
C SER A 13 -22.24 17.74 -19.99
N PRO A 14 -22.61 18.66 -20.91
CA PRO A 14 -23.03 20.02 -20.55
C PRO A 14 -24.49 20.12 -20.05
N HIS A 15 -25.30 19.05 -20.19
CA HIS A 15 -26.68 19.02 -19.74
C HIS A 15 -26.82 18.93 -18.20
N ALA A 16 -28.04 19.13 -17.68
CA ALA A 16 -28.29 19.21 -16.24
C ALA A 16 -27.77 18.00 -15.45
N GLU A 17 -28.01 16.77 -15.96
CA GLU A 17 -27.57 15.54 -15.31
C GLU A 17 -26.04 15.42 -15.30
N GLY A 18 -25.36 15.76 -16.40
CA GLY A 18 -23.88 15.77 -16.44
C GLY A 18 -23.29 16.78 -15.45
N ARG A 19 -23.87 17.99 -15.35
CA ARG A 19 -23.44 18.97 -14.35
C ARG A 19 -23.68 18.49 -12.91
N LYS A 20 -24.76 17.72 -12.67
CA LYS A 20 -25.01 17.10 -11.36
C LYS A 20 -23.95 16.04 -11.04
N ALA A 21 -23.68 15.14 -11.98
CA ALA A 21 -22.63 14.13 -11.84
C ALA A 21 -21.25 14.77 -11.60
N ARG A 22 -20.93 15.87 -12.31
CA ARG A 22 -19.71 16.64 -12.08
C ARG A 22 -19.60 17.19 -10.67
N ARG A 23 -20.68 17.77 -10.14
CA ARG A 23 -20.69 18.26 -8.75
C ARG A 23 -20.44 17.14 -7.73
N LEU A 24 -21.05 15.96 -7.93
CA LEU A 24 -20.84 14.79 -7.06
C LEU A 24 -19.40 14.28 -7.13
N LEU A 25 -18.80 14.30 -8.31
CA LEU A 25 -17.39 13.92 -8.48
C LEU A 25 -16.44 14.90 -7.76
N GLU A 26 -16.68 16.20 -7.91
CA GLU A 26 -15.86 17.23 -7.23
C GLU A 26 -16.09 17.19 -5.70
N ASP A 27 -17.33 16.93 -5.23
CA ASP A 27 -17.62 16.70 -3.80
C ASP A 27 -16.81 15.51 -3.27
N ALA A 28 -16.81 14.38 -3.98
CA ALA A 28 -16.01 13.22 -3.62
C ALA A 28 -14.51 13.58 -3.52
N ARG A 29 -14.01 14.41 -4.45
CA ARG A 29 -12.62 14.87 -4.47
C ARG A 29 -12.26 15.67 -3.22
N GLU A 30 -13.08 16.65 -2.87
CA GLU A 30 -12.85 17.47 -1.68
C GLU A 30 -12.95 16.65 -0.37
N ARG A 31 -13.86 15.68 -0.32
CA ARG A 31 -13.99 14.76 0.81
C ARG A 31 -12.75 13.86 0.97
N VAL A 32 -12.21 13.33 -0.14
CA VAL A 32 -10.95 12.57 -0.14
C VAL A 32 -9.80 13.43 0.37
N LYS A 33 -9.65 14.66 -0.14
CA LYS A 33 -8.64 15.62 0.32
C LYS A 33 -8.74 15.86 1.82
N LYS A 34 -9.94 16.18 2.29
CA LYS A 34 -10.20 16.44 3.71
C LYS A 34 -9.90 15.25 4.60
N ALA A 35 -10.34 14.05 4.21
CA ALA A 35 -10.15 12.83 5.00
C ALA A 35 -8.67 12.42 5.09
N LEU A 36 -7.86 12.75 4.08
CA LEU A 36 -6.42 12.45 4.04
C LEU A 36 -5.55 13.63 4.53
N GLY A 37 -6.12 14.78 4.87
CA GLY A 37 -5.35 15.98 5.19
C GLY A 37 -4.49 16.49 4.02
N TRP A 38 -4.95 16.29 2.77
CA TRP A 38 -4.21 16.64 1.57
C TRP A 38 -4.61 18.02 1.04
N ASP A 39 -3.66 18.90 0.85
CA ASP A 39 -3.85 20.28 0.37
C ASP A 39 -3.63 20.46 -1.14
N GLY A 40 -3.08 19.46 -1.82
CA GLY A 40 -2.86 19.45 -3.26
C GLY A 40 -4.09 18.99 -4.07
N GLU A 41 -3.83 18.37 -5.21
CA GLU A 41 -4.83 17.90 -6.17
C GLU A 41 -5.01 16.38 -6.09
N VAL A 42 -6.13 15.88 -6.60
CA VAL A 42 -6.48 14.45 -6.63
C VAL A 42 -6.84 14.06 -8.05
N ILE A 43 -6.25 12.99 -8.57
CA ILE A 43 -6.60 12.36 -9.84
C ILE A 43 -7.20 11.01 -9.50
N PHE A 44 -8.50 10.80 -9.77
CA PHE A 44 -9.12 9.49 -9.57
C PHE A 44 -8.62 8.48 -10.60
N THR A 45 -8.33 7.28 -10.12
CA THR A 45 -7.80 6.16 -10.93
C THR A 45 -8.57 4.88 -10.66
N SER A 46 -8.31 3.82 -11.41
CA SER A 46 -8.87 2.49 -11.16
C SER A 46 -8.18 1.74 -9.99
N GLY A 47 -7.14 2.31 -9.41
CA GLY A 47 -6.38 1.73 -8.29
C GLY A 47 -4.92 2.15 -8.30
N ALA A 48 -4.14 1.58 -7.38
CA ALA A 48 -2.73 1.90 -7.22
C ALA A 48 -1.89 1.66 -8.49
N SER A 49 -2.18 0.62 -9.26
CA SER A 49 -1.41 0.30 -10.48
C SER A 49 -1.53 1.37 -11.55
N GLU A 50 -2.73 1.93 -11.78
CA GLU A 50 -2.92 3.04 -12.71
C GLU A 50 -2.28 4.32 -12.15
N ALA A 51 -2.41 4.58 -10.85
CA ALA A 51 -1.79 5.72 -10.19
C ALA A 51 -0.24 5.67 -10.32
N ALA A 52 0.37 4.49 -10.13
CA ALA A 52 1.80 4.27 -10.31
C ALA A 52 2.24 4.54 -11.77
N ALA A 53 1.49 4.00 -12.74
CA ALA A 53 1.79 4.20 -14.16
C ALA A 53 1.69 5.68 -14.56
N LEU A 54 0.69 6.42 -14.05
CA LEU A 54 0.57 7.85 -14.27
C LEU A 54 1.72 8.62 -13.62
N ALA A 55 2.01 8.39 -12.34
CA ALA A 55 3.06 9.10 -11.63
C ALA A 55 4.43 8.85 -12.26
N LEU A 56 4.84 7.58 -12.39
CA LEU A 56 6.18 7.23 -12.89
C LEU A 56 6.35 7.46 -14.40
N GLY A 57 5.26 7.31 -15.17
CA GLY A 57 5.28 7.53 -16.62
C GLY A 57 5.24 8.99 -17.03
N HIS A 58 4.60 9.86 -16.24
CA HIS A 58 4.34 11.25 -16.62
C HIS A 58 5.00 12.29 -15.70
N ALA A 59 5.69 11.90 -14.62
CA ALA A 59 6.40 12.87 -13.79
C ALA A 59 7.48 13.61 -14.58
N LYS A 60 7.52 14.93 -14.44
CA LYS A 60 8.55 15.81 -14.98
C LYS A 60 9.84 15.72 -14.16
N ALA A 61 10.40 14.53 -14.10
CA ALA A 61 11.61 14.20 -13.38
C ALA A 61 12.67 13.62 -14.33
N GLY A 62 13.93 13.64 -13.92
CA GLY A 62 15.05 13.03 -14.61
C GLY A 62 15.21 11.56 -14.21
N ALA A 63 16.11 11.28 -13.27
CA ALA A 63 16.35 9.93 -12.78
C ALA A 63 15.14 9.42 -11.97
N ARG A 64 14.83 8.14 -12.13
CA ARG A 64 13.83 7.43 -11.30
C ARG A 64 14.54 6.45 -10.40
N LEU A 65 14.28 6.55 -9.11
CA LEU A 65 14.87 5.75 -8.04
C LEU A 65 13.72 5.02 -7.33
N VAL A 66 13.79 3.71 -7.22
CA VAL A 66 12.69 2.89 -6.72
C VAL A 66 13.22 1.91 -5.66
N SER A 67 12.61 1.87 -4.49
CA SER A 67 13.00 0.91 -3.45
C SER A 67 12.86 -0.55 -3.94
N THR A 68 13.82 -1.41 -3.62
CA THR A 68 13.81 -2.83 -4.01
C THR A 68 12.64 -3.62 -3.44
N VAL A 69 11.98 -3.10 -2.40
CA VAL A 69 10.86 -3.75 -1.71
C VAL A 69 9.49 -3.22 -2.14
N GLU A 70 9.43 -2.43 -3.22
CA GLU A 70 8.18 -1.92 -3.76
C GLU A 70 7.26 -3.01 -4.28
N HIS A 71 5.97 -2.69 -4.34
CA HIS A 71 4.98 -3.53 -5.01
C HIS A 71 5.28 -3.62 -6.52
N ASP A 72 4.95 -4.75 -7.14
CA ASP A 72 5.20 -5.02 -8.57
C ASP A 72 4.70 -3.91 -9.49
N CYS A 73 3.57 -3.26 -9.17
CA CYS A 73 3.04 -2.19 -10.00
C CYS A 73 3.97 -0.96 -10.09
N ILE A 74 4.76 -0.67 -9.05
CA ILE A 74 5.76 0.40 -9.07
C ILE A 74 6.94 0.00 -9.96
N LEU A 75 7.46 -1.22 -9.79
CA LEU A 75 8.59 -1.72 -10.57
C LEU A 75 8.24 -1.87 -12.06
N GLN A 76 7.03 -2.34 -12.36
CA GLN A 76 6.54 -2.46 -13.74
C GLN A 76 6.27 -1.10 -14.39
N ALA A 77 5.86 -0.09 -13.61
CA ALA A 77 5.63 1.26 -14.11
C ALA A 77 6.95 1.99 -14.46
N SER A 78 8.08 1.56 -13.89
CA SER A 78 9.40 2.13 -14.18
C SER A 78 10.50 1.06 -14.23
N PRO A 79 10.51 0.18 -15.25
CA PRO A 79 11.44 -0.95 -15.33
C PRO A 79 12.90 -0.55 -15.51
N GLN A 80 13.17 0.70 -15.88
CA GLN A 80 14.52 1.26 -16.04
C GLN A 80 14.98 2.06 -14.80
N ALA A 81 14.18 2.10 -13.74
CA ALA A 81 14.54 2.83 -12.52
C ALA A 81 15.76 2.19 -11.83
N GLU A 82 16.63 3.03 -11.32
CA GLU A 82 17.70 2.62 -10.41
C GLU A 82 17.06 2.10 -9.12
N GLN A 83 17.51 0.95 -8.64
CA GLN A 83 16.94 0.34 -7.44
C GLN A 83 17.68 0.79 -6.20
N LEU A 84 16.94 1.28 -5.22
CA LEU A 84 17.44 1.64 -3.90
C LEU A 84 17.40 0.41 -2.98
N PRO A 85 18.53 -0.06 -2.48
CA PRO A 85 18.59 -1.20 -1.58
C PRO A 85 17.92 -0.89 -0.25
N VAL A 86 17.56 -1.96 0.47
CA VAL A 86 17.11 -1.90 1.86
C VAL A 86 18.07 -2.63 2.78
N LEU A 87 18.05 -2.26 4.04
CA LEU A 87 18.76 -2.94 5.11
C LEU A 87 18.03 -4.23 5.53
N GLY A 88 18.70 -5.10 6.30
CA GLY A 88 18.11 -6.34 6.82
C GLY A 88 16.85 -6.15 7.70
N ASN A 89 16.63 -4.94 8.21
CA ASN A 89 15.44 -4.56 8.95
C ASN A 89 14.31 -3.99 8.05
N GLY A 90 14.48 -4.03 6.72
CA GLY A 90 13.52 -3.58 5.73
C GLY A 90 13.43 -2.07 5.52
N ALA A 91 14.24 -1.26 6.20
CA ALA A 91 14.35 0.18 5.95
C ALA A 91 15.16 0.45 4.68
N VAL A 92 14.80 1.49 3.92
CA VAL A 92 15.63 1.98 2.82
C VAL A 92 17.02 2.35 3.35
N ASP A 93 18.06 1.95 2.62
CA ASP A 93 19.44 2.29 2.97
C ASP A 93 19.69 3.77 2.67
N HIS A 94 19.76 4.59 3.70
CA HIS A 94 19.94 6.04 3.60
C HIS A 94 21.32 6.44 3.07
N GLU A 95 22.36 5.61 3.23
CA GLU A 95 23.69 5.91 2.68
C GLU A 95 23.65 5.79 1.15
N ASN A 96 23.04 4.72 0.64
CA ASN A 96 22.82 4.55 -0.80
C ASN A 96 21.86 5.61 -1.36
N LEU A 97 20.80 5.93 -0.62
CA LEU A 97 19.85 6.99 -1.03
C LEU A 97 20.57 8.34 -1.17
N ALA A 98 21.41 8.73 -0.21
CA ALA A 98 22.14 10.00 -0.23
C ALA A 98 23.05 10.14 -1.47
N GLU A 99 23.58 9.07 -2.00
CA GLU A 99 24.33 9.07 -3.25
C GLU A 99 23.40 9.10 -4.47
N ALA A 100 22.35 8.29 -4.47
CA ALA A 100 21.45 8.14 -5.61
C ALA A 100 20.66 9.44 -5.89
N VAL A 101 20.23 10.18 -4.88
CA VAL A 101 19.48 11.44 -5.06
C VAL A 101 20.27 12.58 -5.68
N ARG A 102 21.58 12.45 -5.81
CA ARG A 102 22.43 13.43 -6.54
C ARG A 102 22.27 13.36 -8.06
N ARG A 103 21.44 12.45 -8.58
CA ARG A 103 21.07 12.42 -10.00
C ARG A 103 20.28 13.67 -10.37
N GLU A 104 20.26 13.99 -11.67
CA GLU A 104 19.50 15.13 -12.16
C GLU A 104 18.00 14.97 -11.92
N ARG A 105 17.40 15.88 -11.14
CA ARG A 105 15.97 15.94 -10.82
C ARG A 105 15.40 14.57 -10.43
N PRO A 106 15.87 13.95 -9.36
CA PRO A 106 15.48 12.60 -9.00
C PRO A 106 13.99 12.53 -8.62
N LEU A 107 13.33 11.45 -9.02
CA LEU A 107 12.04 11.02 -8.49
C LEU A 107 12.27 9.74 -7.69
N VAL A 108 12.14 9.83 -6.38
CA VAL A 108 12.19 8.66 -5.49
C VAL A 108 10.79 8.11 -5.33
N ALA A 109 10.60 6.80 -5.57
CA ALA A 109 9.38 6.09 -5.26
C ALA A 109 9.65 5.12 -4.10
N ALA A 110 8.93 5.32 -2.99
CA ALA A 110 9.04 4.49 -1.80
C ALA A 110 7.66 4.26 -1.17
N GLN A 111 7.39 3.02 -0.77
CA GLN A 111 6.16 2.68 -0.08
C GLN A 111 6.17 3.18 1.36
N HIS A 112 5.03 3.65 1.88
CA HIS A 112 4.92 4.02 3.27
C HIS A 112 4.86 2.79 4.18
N VAL A 113 4.10 1.75 3.78
CA VAL A 113 4.02 0.47 4.51
C VAL A 113 4.18 -0.68 3.54
N ASN A 114 5.11 -1.58 3.84
CA ASN A 114 5.34 -2.77 3.03
C ASN A 114 4.17 -3.76 3.15
N SER A 115 3.67 -4.21 2.01
CA SER A 115 2.49 -5.09 1.93
C SER A 115 2.73 -6.52 2.38
N GLU A 116 3.99 -6.97 2.52
CA GLU A 116 4.35 -8.33 2.91
C GLU A 116 4.81 -8.41 4.37
N THR A 117 5.63 -7.46 4.80
CA THR A 117 6.24 -7.48 6.14
C THR A 117 5.51 -6.60 7.14
N GLY A 118 4.81 -5.56 6.66
CA GLY A 118 4.23 -4.52 7.51
C GLY A 118 5.25 -3.50 8.01
N ASN A 119 6.49 -3.50 7.49
CA ASN A 119 7.47 -2.46 7.84
C ASN A 119 7.05 -1.10 7.31
N ARG A 120 7.13 -0.06 8.13
CA ARG A 120 6.89 1.33 7.74
C ARG A 120 8.22 2.01 7.45
N GLN A 121 8.29 2.73 6.32
CA GLN A 121 9.46 3.52 5.94
C GLN A 121 9.42 4.91 6.57
N ASP A 122 10.58 5.43 6.94
CA ASP A 122 10.74 6.84 7.34
C ASP A 122 10.72 7.74 6.10
N LEU A 123 9.51 7.97 5.56
CA LEU A 123 9.35 8.84 4.39
C LEU A 123 9.65 10.31 4.69
N ALA A 124 9.67 10.72 5.95
CA ALA A 124 10.08 12.08 6.31
C ALA A 124 11.58 12.29 6.07
N ALA A 125 12.42 11.33 6.49
CA ALA A 125 13.85 11.37 6.21
C ALA A 125 14.13 11.24 4.70
N ILE A 126 13.45 10.32 3.99
CA ILE A 126 13.58 10.15 2.54
C ILE A 126 13.19 11.44 1.80
N ALA A 127 12.08 12.09 2.20
CA ALA A 127 11.64 13.37 1.62
C ALA A 127 12.69 14.46 1.82
N ALA A 128 13.22 14.61 3.05
CA ALA A 128 14.22 15.62 3.34
C ALA A 128 15.49 15.45 2.48
N MET A 129 15.97 14.22 2.30
CA MET A 129 17.14 13.92 1.46
C MET A 129 16.84 14.21 -0.03
N THR A 130 15.67 13.79 -0.51
CA THR A 130 15.25 13.95 -1.91
C THR A 130 15.05 15.43 -2.25
N HIS A 131 14.35 16.18 -1.39
CA HIS A 131 14.10 17.61 -1.59
C HIS A 131 15.37 18.43 -1.46
N GLY A 132 16.34 18.01 -0.63
CA GLY A 132 17.65 18.66 -0.52
C GLY A 132 18.41 18.71 -1.86
N GLU A 133 18.16 17.76 -2.74
CA GLU A 133 18.74 17.69 -4.11
C GLU A 133 17.73 18.15 -5.19
N GLY A 134 16.65 18.83 -4.83
CA GLY A 134 15.63 19.34 -5.76
C GLY A 134 14.79 18.25 -6.44
N GLY A 135 14.73 17.05 -5.86
CA GLY A 135 13.96 15.92 -6.34
C GLY A 135 12.52 15.91 -5.84
N LEU A 136 11.76 14.88 -6.26
CA LEU A 136 10.37 14.62 -5.88
C LEU A 136 10.25 13.26 -5.19
N LEU A 137 9.36 13.16 -4.19
CA LEU A 137 9.00 11.92 -3.53
C LEU A 137 7.59 11.47 -3.94
N LEU A 138 7.50 10.26 -4.52
CA LEU A 138 6.26 9.50 -4.72
C LEU A 138 6.12 8.49 -3.59
N ALA A 139 5.14 8.66 -2.73
CA ALA A 139 4.81 7.72 -1.66
C ALA A 139 3.76 6.69 -2.12
N ASP A 140 4.06 5.40 -2.10
CA ASP A 140 2.99 4.39 -2.20
C ASP A 140 2.32 4.23 -0.83
N CYS A 141 1.15 4.87 -0.69
CA CYS A 141 0.31 4.84 0.50
C CYS A 141 -0.82 3.81 0.41
N ALA A 142 -0.77 2.84 -0.52
CA ALA A 142 -1.84 1.86 -0.68
C ALA A 142 -2.12 1.06 0.61
N GLN A 143 -1.11 0.78 1.42
CA GLN A 143 -1.27 0.06 2.69
C GLN A 143 -1.45 0.98 3.91
N SER A 144 -1.18 2.28 3.79
CA SER A 144 -1.20 3.23 4.92
C SER A 144 -2.34 4.24 4.90
N ALA A 145 -2.87 4.61 3.72
CA ALA A 145 -3.98 5.55 3.61
C ALA A 145 -5.21 5.08 4.42
N GLY A 146 -5.80 5.98 5.19
CA GLY A 146 -6.91 5.69 6.10
C GLY A 146 -6.52 4.94 7.39
N LYS A 147 -5.22 4.68 7.61
CA LYS A 147 -4.68 3.97 8.79
C LYS A 147 -3.63 4.79 9.53
N PHE A 148 -2.93 5.63 8.80
CA PHE A 148 -1.96 6.60 9.28
C PHE A 148 -2.15 7.92 8.54
N ASP A 149 -1.65 9.00 9.11
CA ASP A 149 -1.51 10.27 8.40
C ASP A 149 -0.63 10.09 7.17
N LEU A 150 -0.90 10.86 6.12
CA LEU A 150 -0.04 10.85 4.95
C LEU A 150 1.35 11.37 5.32
N PRO A 151 2.41 10.69 4.84
CA PRO A 151 3.77 11.17 5.03
C PRO A 151 4.05 12.43 4.19
N PRO A 152 5.08 13.21 4.53
CA PRO A 152 5.57 14.26 3.63
C PRO A 152 5.95 13.66 2.28
N CYS A 153 5.28 14.11 1.21
CA CYS A 153 5.55 13.66 -0.16
C CYS A 153 5.02 14.67 -1.18
N ASP A 154 5.44 14.57 -2.42
CA ASP A 154 4.97 15.41 -3.53
C ASP A 154 3.81 14.75 -4.28
N MET A 155 3.82 13.43 -4.31
CA MET A 155 2.77 12.59 -4.87
C MET A 155 2.50 11.40 -3.95
N ALA A 156 1.23 10.96 -3.86
CA ALA A 156 0.88 9.76 -3.11
C ALA A 156 -0.09 8.87 -3.90
N ILE A 157 0.14 7.56 -3.84
CA ILE A 157 -0.72 6.53 -4.43
C ILE A 157 -1.67 6.01 -3.36
N VAL A 158 -2.96 5.97 -3.68
CA VAL A 158 -4.01 5.48 -2.77
C VAL A 158 -4.90 4.45 -3.47
N SER A 159 -5.28 3.38 -2.77
CA SER A 159 -6.11 2.30 -3.30
C SER A 159 -7.29 2.02 -2.38
N ALA A 160 -8.52 2.25 -2.86
CA ALA A 160 -9.72 2.23 -2.02
C ALA A 160 -9.97 0.89 -1.32
N HIS A 161 -9.78 -0.25 -2.00
CA HIS A 161 -10.05 -1.57 -1.43
C HIS A 161 -9.13 -1.95 -0.26
N LYS A 162 -8.04 -1.21 -0.01
CA LYS A 162 -7.11 -1.45 1.09
C LYS A 162 -7.57 -0.85 2.43
N PHE A 163 -8.60 -0.01 2.41
CA PHE A 163 -9.22 0.58 3.60
C PHE A 163 -10.76 0.44 3.62
N GLY A 164 -11.30 -0.59 2.94
CA GLY A 164 -12.74 -0.90 2.96
C GLY A 164 -13.55 -0.17 1.88
N GLY A 165 -12.92 0.55 0.97
CA GLY A 165 -13.57 1.21 -0.15
C GLY A 165 -13.77 0.28 -1.36
N PRO A 166 -14.36 0.78 -2.46
CA PRO A 166 -14.69 -0.02 -3.64
C PRO A 166 -13.44 -0.58 -4.35
N ILE A 167 -13.56 -1.82 -4.83
CA ILE A 167 -12.60 -2.41 -5.77
C ILE A 167 -12.65 -1.61 -7.09
N GLY A 168 -11.52 -1.50 -7.79
CA GLY A 168 -11.45 -0.76 -9.06
C GLY A 168 -11.52 0.75 -8.88
N SER A 169 -11.12 1.26 -7.71
CA SER A 169 -11.02 2.68 -7.38
C SER A 169 -9.75 2.99 -6.60
N GLY A 170 -9.16 4.13 -6.91
CA GLY A 170 -7.98 4.67 -6.26
C GLY A 170 -7.76 6.12 -6.63
N ALA A 171 -6.66 6.67 -6.20
CA ALA A 171 -6.28 8.03 -6.56
C ALA A 171 -4.74 8.18 -6.63
N LEU A 172 -4.30 9.07 -7.49
CA LEU A 172 -3.00 9.71 -7.43
C LEU A 172 -3.22 11.11 -6.84
N LEU A 173 -2.64 11.34 -5.69
CA LEU A 173 -2.56 12.67 -5.08
C LEU A 173 -1.31 13.34 -5.60
N VAL A 174 -1.39 14.62 -5.97
CA VAL A 174 -0.25 15.42 -6.44
C VAL A 174 -0.30 16.79 -5.78
N LYS A 175 0.83 17.34 -5.38
CA LYS A 175 0.86 18.71 -4.82
C LYS A 175 0.47 19.75 -5.86
N ASP A 176 0.92 19.56 -7.10
CA ASP A 176 0.63 20.46 -8.21
C ASP A 176 0.62 19.65 -9.51
N TYR A 177 -0.36 19.89 -10.36
CA TYR A 177 -0.42 19.33 -11.72
C TYR A 177 0.81 19.65 -12.57
N ALA A 178 1.50 20.76 -12.29
CA ALA A 178 2.74 21.13 -13.00
C ALA A 178 3.85 20.07 -12.85
N MET A 179 3.76 19.16 -11.88
CA MET A 179 4.70 18.04 -11.70
C MET A 179 4.54 16.95 -12.74
N LEU A 180 3.42 16.90 -13.46
CA LEU A 180 3.09 15.86 -14.43
C LEU A 180 2.98 16.43 -15.86
N GLU A 181 3.32 15.59 -16.84
CA GLU A 181 2.95 15.83 -18.24
C GLU A 181 1.49 15.38 -18.45
N PRO A 182 0.63 16.23 -19.08
CA PRO A 182 -0.75 15.83 -19.37
C PRO A 182 -0.81 14.59 -20.28
N SER A 183 -1.68 13.65 -19.95
CA SER A 183 -1.96 12.47 -20.79
C SER A 183 -3.19 12.63 -21.70
N GLY A 184 -3.92 13.75 -21.55
CA GLY A 184 -5.19 14.05 -22.21
C GLY A 184 -6.40 13.40 -21.54
N GLY A 185 -7.59 13.77 -21.98
CA GLY A 185 -8.87 13.18 -21.50
C GLY A 185 -9.47 13.89 -20.28
N GLN A 186 -9.98 13.11 -19.36
CA GLN A 186 -10.64 13.54 -18.13
C GLN A 186 -9.61 13.88 -17.04
N GLU A 187 -10.08 14.02 -15.80
CA GLU A 187 -9.24 14.39 -14.66
C GLU A 187 -8.33 15.59 -15.00
N ARG A 188 -8.95 16.66 -15.52
CA ARG A 188 -8.28 17.89 -15.97
C ARG A 188 -7.17 17.68 -17.02
N GLY A 189 -7.23 16.57 -17.77
CA GLY A 189 -6.26 16.22 -18.81
C GLY A 189 -5.14 15.30 -18.34
N TYR A 190 -5.23 14.74 -17.14
CA TYR A 190 -4.18 13.87 -16.58
C TYR A 190 -4.56 12.39 -16.56
N ARG A 191 -5.79 12.02 -16.93
CA ARG A 191 -6.23 10.63 -17.04
C ARG A 191 -7.24 10.46 -18.17
N ARG A 192 -7.13 9.39 -18.94
CA ARG A 192 -8.09 9.02 -20.00
C ARG A 192 -9.21 8.15 -19.45
N GLY A 193 -10.38 8.24 -20.07
CA GLY A 193 -11.57 7.47 -19.73
C GLY A 193 -12.48 8.18 -18.72
N THR A 194 -13.79 7.96 -18.88
CA THR A 194 -14.82 8.56 -18.02
C THR A 194 -14.62 8.15 -16.57
N GLU A 195 -14.78 9.09 -15.68
CA GLU A 195 -14.59 8.90 -14.24
C GLU A 195 -15.66 7.97 -13.65
N ASN A 196 -15.24 7.06 -12.78
CA ASN A 196 -16.16 6.21 -12.02
C ASN A 196 -16.67 6.97 -10.77
N MET A 197 -17.59 7.91 -10.99
CA MET A 197 -18.16 8.75 -9.94
C MET A 197 -18.77 7.96 -8.78
N PRO A 198 -19.53 6.86 -8.99
CA PRO A 198 -20.03 6.04 -7.89
C PRO A 198 -18.93 5.47 -7.00
N ALA A 199 -17.83 5.03 -7.60
CA ALA A 199 -16.70 4.49 -6.84
C ALA A 199 -15.90 5.60 -6.14
N ALA A 200 -15.77 6.79 -6.73
CA ALA A 200 -15.15 7.95 -6.09
C ALA A 200 -15.90 8.36 -4.81
N LEU A 201 -17.25 8.41 -4.86
CA LEU A 201 -18.07 8.64 -3.67
C LEU A 201 -17.92 7.54 -2.62
N GLY A 202 -17.83 6.27 -3.06
CA GLY A 202 -17.60 5.14 -2.16
C GLY A 202 -16.21 5.19 -1.50
N MET A 203 -15.18 5.60 -2.24
CA MET A 203 -13.83 5.82 -1.71
C MET A 203 -13.80 6.93 -0.67
N ALA A 204 -14.45 8.07 -0.93
CA ALA A 204 -14.55 9.17 0.01
C ALA A 204 -15.22 8.74 1.31
N ALA A 205 -16.36 8.04 1.24
CA ALA A 205 -17.07 7.54 2.40
C ALA A 205 -16.25 6.52 3.22
N ALA A 206 -15.48 5.66 2.56
CA ALA A 206 -14.60 4.71 3.24
C ALA A 206 -13.46 5.40 3.99
N LEU A 207 -12.85 6.43 3.39
CA LEU A 207 -11.82 7.25 4.07
C LEU A 207 -12.39 8.00 5.28
N GLU A 208 -13.59 8.57 5.16
CA GLU A 208 -14.27 9.24 6.27
C GLU A 208 -14.53 8.26 7.43
N ALA A 209 -14.92 7.03 7.13
CA ALA A 209 -15.13 5.99 8.15
C ALA A 209 -13.83 5.57 8.87
N CYS A 210 -12.66 5.75 8.24
CA CYS A 210 -11.38 5.46 8.88
C CYS A 210 -11.02 6.47 10.01
N ALA A 211 -11.68 7.63 10.08
CA ALA A 211 -11.44 8.63 11.13
C ALA A 211 -11.76 8.09 12.55
N ASP A 212 -12.65 7.11 12.67
CA ASP A 212 -12.98 6.44 13.94
C ASP A 212 -11.94 5.38 14.35
N GLY A 213 -10.88 5.23 13.56
CA GLY A 213 -9.84 4.22 13.71
C GLY A 213 -10.05 3.01 12.79
N TYR A 214 -8.97 2.57 12.15
CA TYR A 214 -9.04 1.43 11.20
C TYR A 214 -9.30 0.09 11.89
N LEU A 215 -8.77 -0.09 13.10
CA LEU A 215 -8.90 -1.31 13.90
C LEU A 215 -8.73 -0.96 15.38
N ALA A 216 -9.64 -1.47 16.23
CA ALA A 216 -9.54 -1.23 17.66
C ALA A 216 -8.27 -1.87 18.26
N PRO A 217 -7.55 -1.18 19.15
CA PRO A 217 -6.22 -1.62 19.62
C PRO A 217 -6.24 -2.99 20.32
N ASP A 218 -7.32 -3.32 21.04
CA ASP A 218 -7.50 -4.55 21.82
C ASP A 218 -7.76 -5.79 20.96
N VAL A 219 -8.23 -5.61 19.73
CA VAL A 219 -8.49 -6.72 18.77
C VAL A 219 -7.23 -7.55 18.52
N LEU A 220 -6.07 -6.93 18.48
CA LEU A 220 -4.79 -7.58 18.14
C LEU A 220 -3.96 -8.02 19.37
N GLU A 221 -4.44 -7.83 20.60
CA GLU A 221 -3.73 -8.28 21.81
C GLU A 221 -3.37 -9.77 21.83
N PRO A 222 -4.23 -10.71 21.31
CA PRO A 222 -3.87 -12.12 21.30
C PRO A 222 -2.59 -12.44 20.53
N LEU A 223 -2.18 -11.58 19.60
CA LEU A 223 -0.93 -11.76 18.86
C LEU A 223 0.32 -11.63 19.73
N ASP A 224 0.26 -10.92 20.85
CA ASP A 224 1.41 -10.75 21.75
C ASP A 224 1.79 -12.07 22.41
N ALA A 225 0.78 -12.87 22.82
CA ALA A 225 0.98 -14.23 23.33
C ALA A 225 1.52 -15.17 22.24
N LEU A 226 0.92 -15.11 21.02
CA LEU A 226 1.38 -15.91 19.89
C LEU A 226 2.84 -15.58 19.52
N ALA A 227 3.24 -14.33 19.58
CA ALA A 227 4.63 -13.92 19.31
C ALA A 227 5.61 -14.56 20.31
N GLY A 228 5.23 -14.62 21.58
CA GLY A 228 5.99 -15.32 22.62
C GLY A 228 6.16 -16.83 22.32
N GLU A 229 5.06 -17.49 22.01
CA GLU A 229 5.07 -18.93 21.67
C GLU A 229 5.84 -19.22 20.37
N CYS A 230 5.65 -18.38 19.35
CA CYS A 230 6.41 -18.50 18.09
C CYS A 230 7.91 -18.52 18.34
N ARG A 231 8.42 -17.58 19.16
CA ARG A 231 9.86 -17.54 19.51
C ARG A 231 10.28 -18.76 20.33
N ARG A 232 9.44 -19.20 21.28
CA ARG A 232 9.73 -20.35 22.16
C ARG A 232 9.95 -21.64 21.38
N ILE A 233 9.21 -21.86 20.30
CA ILE A 233 9.33 -23.07 19.47
C ILE A 233 10.35 -22.92 18.32
N GLY A 234 11.12 -21.81 18.27
CA GLY A 234 12.12 -21.56 17.24
C GLY A 234 11.56 -20.99 15.93
N GLY A 235 10.31 -20.53 15.91
CA GLY A 235 9.74 -19.76 14.80
C GLY A 235 10.28 -18.34 14.72
N THR A 236 10.00 -17.66 13.61
CA THR A 236 10.42 -16.27 13.42
C THR A 236 9.19 -15.35 13.40
N TRP A 237 9.14 -14.45 14.37
CA TRP A 237 8.23 -13.30 14.39
C TRP A 237 8.93 -12.12 13.72
N LEU A 238 8.71 -11.92 12.42
CA LEU A 238 9.53 -11.00 11.63
C LEU A 238 9.52 -9.55 12.15
N SER A 239 8.43 -9.13 12.81
CA SER A 239 8.34 -7.80 13.42
C SER A 239 9.46 -7.47 14.41
N ASP A 240 10.13 -8.48 14.99
CA ASP A 240 11.26 -8.29 15.90
C ASP A 240 12.50 -7.75 15.18
N ARG A 241 12.56 -7.89 13.87
CA ARG A 241 13.69 -7.48 13.02
C ARG A 241 13.42 -6.21 12.24
N LEU A 242 12.16 -5.78 12.14
CA LEU A 242 11.75 -4.64 11.32
C LEU A 242 12.10 -3.32 12.00
N ALA A 243 12.37 -2.30 11.20
CA ALA A 243 12.70 -0.96 11.69
C ALA A 243 11.48 -0.32 12.39
N ASP A 244 10.29 -0.45 11.80
CA ASP A 244 9.05 0.12 12.33
C ASP A 244 7.84 -0.74 11.89
N PRO A 245 7.52 -1.82 12.64
CA PRO A 245 6.46 -2.75 12.27
C PRO A 245 5.06 -2.19 12.56
N THR A 246 4.16 -2.22 11.58
CA THR A 246 2.74 -1.96 11.81
C THR A 246 2.10 -3.11 12.59
N ARG A 247 0.90 -2.86 13.20
CA ARG A 247 0.18 -3.92 13.94
C ARG A 247 -0.71 -4.79 13.05
N TYR A 248 -1.18 -4.31 11.91
CA TYR A 248 -2.20 -4.95 11.08
C TYR A 248 -1.67 -5.81 9.93
N ILE A 249 -0.34 -5.87 9.73
CA ILE A 249 0.34 -6.82 8.83
C ILE A 249 1.43 -7.51 9.62
N ARG A 250 1.44 -8.84 9.60
CA ARG A 250 2.46 -9.68 10.25
C ARG A 250 3.03 -10.69 9.26
N ALA A 251 4.35 -10.80 9.25
CA ALA A 251 5.07 -11.88 8.60
C ALA A 251 5.57 -12.84 9.68
N ILE A 252 5.20 -14.11 9.58
CA ILE A 252 5.45 -15.12 10.61
C ILE A 252 5.96 -16.40 9.94
N ALA A 253 7.08 -16.96 10.41
CA ALA A 253 7.60 -18.23 9.91
C ALA A 253 7.49 -19.34 10.97
N MET A 254 6.92 -20.48 10.60
CA MET A 254 6.98 -21.72 11.38
C MET A 254 8.34 -22.39 11.19
N PRO A 255 8.89 -23.08 12.20
CA PRO A 255 10.22 -23.70 12.08
C PRO A 255 10.27 -24.84 11.06
N ALA A 256 9.22 -25.65 10.95
CA ALA A 256 9.23 -26.94 10.22
C ALA A 256 8.20 -27.02 9.09
N MET A 257 7.40 -25.98 8.81
CA MET A 257 6.34 -26.03 7.81
C MET A 257 6.50 -24.92 6.77
N SER A 258 6.55 -25.31 5.47
CA SER A 258 6.62 -24.34 4.38
C SER A 258 5.40 -23.42 4.33
N ALA A 259 5.59 -22.19 3.85
CA ALA A 259 4.50 -21.23 3.69
C ALA A 259 3.33 -21.79 2.84
N THR A 260 3.64 -22.55 1.80
CA THR A 260 2.62 -23.20 0.96
C THR A 260 1.76 -24.18 1.77
N ALA A 261 2.39 -25.03 2.58
CA ALA A 261 1.67 -25.99 3.43
C ALA A 261 0.82 -25.25 4.48
N GLN A 262 1.35 -24.19 5.07
CA GLN A 262 0.62 -23.33 6.01
C GLN A 262 -0.62 -22.71 5.34
N VAL A 263 -0.49 -22.09 4.16
CA VAL A 263 -1.62 -21.48 3.44
C VAL A 263 -2.73 -22.52 3.19
N MET A 264 -2.38 -23.73 2.73
CA MET A 264 -3.37 -24.79 2.48
C MET A 264 -4.05 -25.24 3.76
N ARG A 265 -3.32 -25.41 4.86
CA ARG A 265 -3.89 -25.85 6.13
C ARG A 265 -4.77 -24.79 6.78
N PHE A 266 -4.38 -23.51 6.69
CA PHE A 266 -5.21 -22.40 7.15
C PHE A 266 -6.50 -22.29 6.33
N ASP A 267 -6.43 -22.45 5.00
CA ASP A 267 -7.62 -22.44 4.14
C ASP A 267 -8.60 -23.56 4.52
N MET A 268 -8.09 -24.79 4.77
CA MET A 268 -8.91 -25.91 5.29
C MET A 268 -9.54 -25.60 6.64
N ALA A 269 -8.92 -24.78 7.48
CA ALA A 269 -9.46 -24.29 8.74
C ALA A 269 -10.39 -23.06 8.55
N GLY A 270 -10.62 -22.61 7.31
CA GLY A 270 -11.44 -21.44 6.99
C GLY A 270 -10.80 -20.10 7.37
N ILE A 271 -9.47 -20.03 7.34
CA ILE A 271 -8.68 -18.83 7.63
C ILE A 271 -7.83 -18.46 6.40
N ALA A 272 -8.05 -17.27 5.86
CA ALA A 272 -7.28 -16.78 4.70
C ALA A 272 -5.97 -16.13 5.14
N VAL A 273 -4.85 -16.71 4.74
CA VAL A 273 -3.51 -16.14 4.88
C VAL A 273 -2.82 -16.12 3.51
N SER A 274 -1.67 -15.47 3.39
CA SER A 274 -0.93 -15.39 2.13
C SER A 274 0.54 -15.72 2.32
N GLN A 275 1.21 -16.14 1.25
CA GLN A 275 2.67 -16.21 1.17
C GLN A 275 3.18 -15.24 0.11
N GLY A 276 4.31 -14.55 0.36
CA GLY A 276 4.94 -13.63 -0.59
C GLY A 276 3.99 -12.57 -1.16
N SER A 277 4.24 -12.10 -2.38
CA SER A 277 3.32 -11.21 -3.08
C SER A 277 2.12 -12.00 -3.60
N ALA A 278 0.91 -11.60 -3.20
CA ALA A 278 -0.35 -12.20 -3.69
C ALA A 278 -0.56 -12.03 -5.21
N CYS A 279 0.25 -11.20 -5.88
CA CYS A 279 0.13 -10.88 -7.32
C CYS A 279 0.89 -11.84 -8.24
N SER A 280 1.75 -12.72 -7.73
CA SER A 280 2.41 -13.74 -8.56
C SER A 280 1.47 -14.93 -8.79
N SER A 281 0.50 -14.76 -9.68
CA SER A 281 -0.45 -15.80 -10.08
C SER A 281 0.26 -17.09 -10.50
N GLY A 282 0.22 -18.10 -9.64
CA GLY A 282 0.48 -19.50 -10.01
C GLY A 282 1.92 -20.00 -9.99
N THR A 283 2.93 -19.21 -9.66
CA THR A 283 4.31 -19.69 -9.47
C THR A 283 4.78 -19.43 -8.05
N MET A 284 5.19 -20.50 -7.36
CA MET A 284 5.81 -20.44 -6.01
C MET A 284 7.20 -19.79 -6.09
N LYS A 285 7.24 -18.45 -6.16
CA LYS A 285 8.49 -17.70 -6.09
C LYS A 285 8.73 -17.25 -4.66
N THR A 286 9.98 -17.31 -4.24
CA THR A 286 10.44 -16.68 -3.00
C THR A 286 10.05 -15.19 -3.00
N SER A 287 9.72 -14.65 -1.83
CA SER A 287 9.39 -13.23 -1.70
C SER A 287 10.61 -12.38 -2.04
N ARG A 288 10.51 -11.55 -3.08
CA ARG A 288 11.53 -10.57 -3.42
C ARG A 288 11.82 -9.60 -2.27
N VAL A 289 10.82 -9.27 -1.47
CA VAL A 289 10.97 -8.40 -0.30
C VAL A 289 11.87 -9.06 0.72
N LEU A 290 11.63 -10.33 1.06
CA LEU A 290 12.44 -11.07 2.03
C LEU A 290 13.86 -11.34 1.50
N GLU A 291 14.03 -11.56 0.20
CA GLU A 291 15.33 -11.65 -0.47
C GLU A 291 16.10 -10.33 -0.39
N ALA A 292 15.44 -9.19 -0.70
CA ALA A 292 16.05 -7.86 -0.61
C ALA A 292 16.48 -7.51 0.82
N MET A 293 15.79 -8.02 1.83
CA MET A 293 16.15 -7.92 3.24
C MET A 293 17.24 -8.92 3.68
N ALA A 294 17.77 -9.71 2.76
CA ALA A 294 18.75 -10.78 3.05
C ALA A 294 18.28 -11.74 4.17
N LEU A 295 16.97 -12.04 4.23
CA LEU A 295 16.45 -13.00 5.18
C LEU A 295 16.93 -14.40 4.81
N ASP A 296 17.26 -15.22 5.83
CA ASP A 296 17.63 -16.62 5.61
C ASP A 296 16.62 -17.32 4.72
N PRO A 297 17.05 -17.99 3.61
CA PRO A 297 16.14 -18.63 2.66
C PRO A 297 15.20 -19.66 3.30
N ALA A 298 15.63 -20.38 4.35
CA ALA A 298 14.80 -21.34 5.06
C ALA A 298 13.68 -20.63 5.84
N ILE A 299 13.97 -19.48 6.46
CA ILE A 299 12.98 -18.66 7.14
C ILE A 299 12.03 -18.07 6.10
N ALA A 300 12.54 -17.51 5.00
CA ALA A 300 11.73 -16.92 3.94
C ALA A 300 10.74 -17.93 3.32
N ALA A 301 11.20 -19.18 3.09
CA ALA A 301 10.37 -20.26 2.55
C ALA A 301 9.21 -20.68 3.48
N ASN A 302 9.36 -20.44 4.79
CA ASN A 302 8.38 -20.78 5.81
C ASN A 302 7.52 -19.58 6.25
N THR A 303 7.74 -18.39 5.69
CA THR A 303 7.06 -17.15 6.09
C THR A 303 5.72 -16.99 5.40
N ILE A 304 4.65 -16.90 6.19
CA ILE A 304 3.32 -16.44 5.75
C ILE A 304 3.11 -14.99 6.13
N ARG A 305 2.24 -14.31 5.37
CA ARG A 305 1.70 -12.99 5.76
C ARG A 305 0.29 -13.15 6.28
N VAL A 306 0.03 -12.51 7.41
CA VAL A 306 -1.30 -12.36 8.01
C VAL A 306 -1.66 -10.88 8.03
N SER A 307 -2.85 -10.55 7.54
CA SER A 307 -3.33 -9.16 7.48
C SER A 307 -4.67 -9.06 8.19
N PHE A 308 -4.82 -8.01 9.01
CA PHE A 308 -6.02 -7.74 9.80
C PHE A 308 -6.73 -6.52 9.20
N GLY A 309 -8.02 -6.67 8.89
CA GLY A 309 -8.84 -5.63 8.29
C GLY A 309 -9.68 -4.88 9.32
N TRP A 310 -10.31 -3.81 8.87
CA TRP A 310 -11.21 -2.98 9.66
C TRP A 310 -12.39 -3.76 10.29
N SER A 311 -12.78 -4.89 9.70
CA SER A 311 -13.86 -5.75 10.20
C SER A 311 -13.36 -6.94 11.03
N THR A 312 -12.03 -7.07 11.21
CA THR A 312 -11.46 -8.18 11.99
C THR A 312 -11.91 -8.08 13.45
N THR A 313 -12.39 -9.18 14.00
CA THR A 313 -12.80 -9.30 15.40
C THR A 313 -11.72 -9.96 16.25
N ARG A 314 -11.73 -9.72 17.55
CA ARG A 314 -10.83 -10.40 18.51
C ARG A 314 -10.97 -11.92 18.45
N ALA A 315 -12.18 -12.45 18.32
CA ALA A 315 -12.42 -13.88 18.21
C ALA A 315 -11.78 -14.52 16.96
N GLU A 316 -11.73 -13.79 15.84
CA GLU A 316 -11.04 -14.25 14.63
C GLU A 316 -9.51 -14.26 14.83
N VAL A 317 -8.96 -13.28 15.53
CA VAL A 317 -7.53 -13.26 15.89
C VAL A 317 -7.19 -14.42 16.85
N GLU A 318 -7.99 -14.65 17.88
CA GLU A 318 -7.82 -15.78 18.81
C GLU A 318 -7.89 -17.12 18.08
N ARG A 319 -8.83 -17.28 17.15
CA ARG A 319 -8.93 -18.48 16.31
C ARG A 319 -7.68 -18.65 15.42
N PHE A 320 -7.18 -17.58 14.80
CA PHE A 320 -5.94 -17.65 14.04
C PHE A 320 -4.79 -18.13 14.93
N CYS A 321 -4.64 -17.57 16.13
CA CYS A 321 -3.58 -17.94 17.07
C CYS A 321 -3.66 -19.42 17.45
N ALA A 322 -4.87 -19.92 17.77
CA ALA A 322 -5.07 -21.33 18.13
C ALA A 322 -4.68 -22.27 16.99
N VAL A 323 -5.16 -22.01 15.77
CA VAL A 323 -4.84 -22.83 14.59
C VAL A 323 -3.34 -22.76 14.26
N TRP A 324 -2.70 -21.58 14.41
CA TRP A 324 -1.26 -21.46 14.17
C TRP A 324 -0.46 -22.37 15.12
N LEU A 325 -0.81 -22.41 16.41
CA LEU A 325 -0.16 -23.24 17.41
C LEU A 325 -0.41 -24.75 17.15
N GLU A 326 -1.64 -25.14 16.81
CA GLU A 326 -1.97 -26.52 16.44
C GLU A 326 -1.13 -27.00 15.24
N LEU A 327 -0.95 -26.14 14.23
CA LEU A 327 -0.15 -26.47 13.06
C LEU A 327 1.34 -26.53 13.34
N ALA A 328 1.82 -25.74 14.30
CA ALA A 328 3.23 -25.71 14.69
C ALA A 328 3.63 -26.91 15.56
N ASP A 329 2.67 -27.54 16.26
CA ASP A 329 2.87 -28.74 17.08
C ASP A 329 2.72 -30.04 16.28
N ALA A 330 2.26 -29.99 15.01
CA ALA A 330 1.98 -31.16 14.16
C ALA A 330 3.20 -31.54 13.29
#